data_5f70390262e501c466ea611a893fa310
#
_entry.id   5f70390262e501c466ea611a893fa310
#
_cell.length_a   1.000
_cell.length_b   1.000
_cell.length_c   1.000
_cell.angle_alpha   90.00
_cell.angle_beta   90.00
_cell.angle_gamma   90.00
#
_symmetry.space_group_name_H-M   'P 1'
#
loop_
_entity.id
_entity.type
_entity.pdbx_description
1 polymer ?
#
loop_
_entity_poly.entity_id
_entity_poly.type
_entity_poly.pdbx_seq_one_letter_code
_entity_poly.pdbx_strand_id
1 'polypeptide(L)'
;MNNNLSNIKKGKYFLDKHNCIGLPTETVYGLAANAYSNKAVLKIFKLKNRPRNNPLIVHYHSLEMLKKDCIVNKNFLKLYNKFCPGPLTLILKLKKSSKVSKFVTNKKNTLAIRFPSHPTAIKLLKILKYPLAAPSANISSRLSPVTKKHVEEEFGKKIKYVIEGGNSKIGLESTICLLYTSPSPRDGSE
;
A
#
# COMPACT_ATOMS: atom_id res chain seq x y z
N MET A 1 -16.56 -19.92 -9.14
CA MET A 1 -15.24 -19.80 -8.43
C MET A 1 -14.04 -19.50 -9.34
N ASN A 2 -14.06 -19.86 -10.62
CA ASN A 2 -12.91 -19.68 -11.54
C ASN A 2 -12.56 -18.23 -11.94
N ASN A 3 -13.53 -17.32 -12.03
CA ASN A 3 -13.28 -15.92 -12.48
C ASN A 3 -12.39 -15.11 -11.54
N ASN A 4 -12.47 -15.32 -10.23
CA ASN A 4 -11.71 -14.52 -9.27
C ASN A 4 -10.20 -14.87 -9.30
N LEU A 5 -9.85 -16.15 -9.46
CA LEU A 5 -8.45 -16.59 -9.55
C LEU A 5 -7.79 -16.11 -10.85
N SER A 6 -8.53 -16.15 -11.97
CA SER A 6 -8.08 -15.61 -13.26
C SER A 6 -7.76 -14.10 -13.17
N ASN A 7 -8.64 -13.31 -12.52
CA ASN A 7 -8.46 -11.88 -12.33
C ASN A 7 -7.21 -11.56 -11.48
N ILE A 8 -6.95 -12.35 -10.43
CA ILE A 8 -5.77 -12.18 -9.56
C ILE A 8 -4.49 -12.53 -10.34
N LYS A 9 -4.47 -13.62 -11.11
CA LYS A 9 -3.32 -14.00 -11.96
C LYS A 9 -3.03 -12.91 -13.01
N LYS A 10 -4.07 -12.34 -13.62
CA LYS A 10 -3.92 -11.23 -14.58
C LYS A 10 -3.37 -9.98 -13.91
N GLY A 11 -3.83 -9.64 -12.69
CA GLY A 11 -3.26 -8.56 -11.89
C GLY A 11 -1.77 -8.77 -11.61
N LYS A 12 -1.38 -9.99 -11.16
CA LYS A 12 0.03 -10.37 -10.97
C LYS A 12 0.85 -10.19 -12.25
N TYR A 13 0.35 -10.66 -13.40
CA TYR A 13 1.04 -10.51 -14.69
C TYR A 13 1.41 -9.04 -14.98
N PHE A 14 0.47 -8.10 -14.81
CA PHE A 14 0.76 -6.68 -15.04
C PHE A 14 1.75 -6.11 -14.02
N LEU A 15 1.67 -6.50 -12.75
CA LEU A 15 2.60 -6.08 -11.71
C LEU A 15 4.03 -6.56 -11.99
N ASP A 16 4.19 -7.83 -12.43
CA ASP A 16 5.49 -8.41 -12.80
C ASP A 16 6.11 -7.69 -14.02
N LYS A 17 5.28 -7.10 -14.89
CA LYS A 17 5.70 -6.23 -16.01
C LYS A 17 5.93 -4.78 -15.58
N HIS A 18 6.06 -4.51 -14.27
CA HIS A 18 6.25 -3.16 -13.71
C HIS A 18 5.14 -2.17 -14.08
N ASN A 19 3.91 -2.63 -14.27
CA ASN A 19 2.76 -1.76 -14.46
C ASN A 19 2.03 -1.51 -13.15
N CYS A 20 1.24 -0.42 -13.11
CA CYS A 20 0.28 -0.17 -12.05
C CYS A 20 -1.04 -0.86 -12.37
N ILE A 21 -1.72 -1.29 -11.31
CA ILE A 21 -3.08 -1.84 -11.38
C ILE A 21 -3.98 -1.19 -10.32
N GLY A 22 -5.29 -1.20 -10.55
CA GLY A 22 -6.26 -0.92 -9.50
C GLY A 22 -6.45 -2.14 -8.60
N LEU A 23 -6.32 -1.96 -7.30
CA LEU A 23 -6.44 -2.99 -6.27
C LEU A 23 -7.57 -2.66 -5.31
N PRO A 24 -8.61 -3.50 -5.18
CA PRO A 24 -9.66 -3.30 -4.17
C PRO A 24 -9.09 -3.48 -2.76
N THR A 25 -9.44 -2.57 -1.85
CA THR A 25 -9.22 -2.73 -0.41
C THR A 25 -10.51 -2.45 0.34
N GLU A 26 -10.55 -2.75 1.64
CA GLU A 26 -11.73 -2.48 2.48
C GLU A 26 -11.98 -0.98 2.68
N THR A 27 -10.94 -0.13 2.54
CA THR A 27 -11.04 1.33 2.65
C THR A 27 -11.45 1.98 1.34
N VAL A 28 -10.54 2.00 0.36
CA VAL A 28 -10.71 2.56 -0.98
C VAL A 28 -9.91 1.72 -1.98
N TYR A 29 -10.14 1.85 -3.26
CA TYR A 29 -9.25 1.24 -4.26
C TYR A 29 -7.87 1.89 -4.23
N GLY A 30 -6.82 1.06 -4.26
CA GLY A 30 -5.43 1.50 -4.33
C GLY A 30 -4.86 1.43 -5.73
N LEU A 31 -3.99 2.38 -6.11
CA LEU A 31 -3.15 2.29 -7.30
C LEU A 31 -1.88 1.53 -6.94
N ALA A 32 -1.88 0.23 -7.19
CA ALA A 32 -0.86 -0.70 -6.71
C ALA A 32 0.27 -0.93 -7.72
N ALA A 33 1.50 -0.98 -7.24
CA ALA A 33 2.69 -1.34 -8.00
C ALA A 33 3.72 -2.06 -7.13
N ASN A 34 4.65 -2.80 -7.75
CA ASN A 34 5.75 -3.47 -7.05
C ASN A 34 6.61 -2.46 -6.27
N ALA A 35 6.60 -2.54 -4.94
CA ALA A 35 7.31 -1.61 -4.06
C ALA A 35 8.85 -1.72 -4.15
N TYR A 36 9.39 -2.83 -4.67
CA TYR A 36 10.83 -3.03 -4.88
C TYR A 36 11.32 -2.49 -6.22
N SER A 37 10.41 -2.10 -7.12
CA SER A 37 10.76 -1.61 -8.45
C SER A 37 10.68 -0.09 -8.55
N ASN A 38 11.82 0.57 -8.71
CA ASN A 38 11.88 2.01 -8.95
C ASN A 38 11.03 2.42 -10.14
N LYS A 39 11.07 1.65 -11.24
CA LYS A 39 10.29 1.88 -12.46
C LYS A 39 8.79 1.85 -12.19
N ALA A 40 8.32 0.86 -11.43
CA ALA A 40 6.91 0.70 -11.11
C ALA A 40 6.41 1.81 -10.15
N VAL A 41 7.20 2.13 -9.12
CA VAL A 41 6.88 3.19 -8.16
C VAL A 41 6.80 4.56 -8.84
N LEU A 42 7.74 4.89 -9.72
CA LEU A 42 7.70 6.15 -10.47
C LEU A 42 6.46 6.28 -11.36
N LYS A 43 5.91 5.17 -11.89
CA LYS A 43 4.64 5.18 -12.62
C LYS A 43 3.46 5.60 -11.72
N ILE A 44 3.44 5.21 -10.43
CA ILE A 44 2.40 5.69 -9.50
C ILE A 44 2.41 7.22 -9.44
N PHE A 45 3.57 7.83 -9.20
CA PHE A 45 3.69 9.29 -9.13
C PHE A 45 3.24 9.98 -10.41
N LYS A 46 3.66 9.43 -11.58
CA LYS A 46 3.26 9.95 -12.89
C LYS A 46 1.74 9.86 -13.11
N LEU A 47 1.13 8.71 -12.85
CA LEU A 47 -0.31 8.50 -13.06
C LEU A 47 -1.17 9.38 -12.15
N LYS A 48 -0.74 9.56 -10.91
CA LYS A 48 -1.48 10.35 -9.91
C LYS A 48 -1.21 11.86 -9.97
N ASN A 49 -0.27 12.35 -10.78
CA ASN A 49 0.29 13.71 -10.67
C ASN A 49 0.70 14.02 -9.21
N ARG A 50 1.25 13.02 -8.50
CA ARG A 50 1.61 13.12 -7.09
C ARG A 50 3.00 13.74 -6.94
N PRO A 51 3.16 14.72 -6.03
CA PRO A 51 4.49 15.23 -5.68
C PRO A 51 5.39 14.10 -5.13
N ARG A 52 6.63 14.02 -5.61
CA ARG A 52 7.58 12.95 -5.23
C ARG A 52 8.00 13.00 -3.77
N ASN A 53 7.85 14.13 -3.10
CA ASN A 53 8.12 14.29 -1.66
C ASN A 53 7.03 13.71 -0.76
N ASN A 54 5.91 13.22 -1.31
CA ASN A 54 4.82 12.63 -0.55
C ASN A 54 4.95 11.08 -0.54
N PRO A 55 5.40 10.45 0.58
CA PRO A 55 5.64 9.02 0.67
C PRO A 55 4.42 8.16 0.34
N LEU A 56 4.66 6.89 0.02
CA LEU A 56 3.62 5.92 -0.32
C LEU A 56 3.45 4.89 0.81
N ILE A 57 2.23 4.41 0.99
CA ILE A 57 1.92 3.29 1.89
C ILE A 57 2.24 1.98 1.17
N VAL A 58 2.87 1.04 1.87
CA VAL A 58 3.21 -0.28 1.35
C VAL A 58 2.36 -1.35 2.02
N HIS A 59 1.70 -2.17 1.20
CA HIS A 59 0.84 -3.25 1.64
C HIS A 59 1.60 -4.56 1.73
N TYR A 60 1.49 -5.23 2.87
CA TYR A 60 2.07 -6.54 3.18
C TYR A 60 0.97 -7.56 3.47
N HIS A 61 1.25 -8.85 3.32
CA HIS A 61 0.34 -9.92 3.73
C HIS A 61 0.83 -10.70 4.95
N SER A 62 2.11 -10.58 5.32
CA SER A 62 2.66 -11.30 6.46
C SER A 62 3.76 -10.53 7.19
N LEU A 63 3.91 -10.82 8.49
CA LEU A 63 4.99 -10.29 9.32
C LEU A 63 6.38 -10.71 8.82
N GLU A 64 6.50 -11.92 8.27
CA GLU A 64 7.77 -12.43 7.73
C GLU A 64 8.26 -11.56 6.57
N MET A 65 7.36 -11.20 5.65
CA MET A 65 7.68 -10.30 4.56
C MET A 65 8.04 -8.90 5.08
N LEU A 66 7.26 -8.35 6.03
CA LEU A 66 7.54 -7.05 6.64
C LEU A 66 8.89 -7.01 7.35
N LYS A 67 9.26 -8.07 8.10
CA LYS A 67 10.54 -8.16 8.82
C LYS A 67 11.77 -8.11 7.92
N LYS A 68 11.64 -8.36 6.61
CA LYS A 68 12.73 -8.16 5.65
C LYS A 68 13.05 -6.69 5.43
N ASP A 69 12.03 -5.83 5.54
CA ASP A 69 12.13 -4.40 5.22
C ASP A 69 12.17 -3.50 6.45
N CYS A 70 11.48 -3.85 7.54
CA CYS A 70 11.28 -2.98 8.69
C CYS A 70 11.78 -3.60 10.00
N ILE A 71 12.10 -2.73 10.96
CA ILE A 71 12.35 -3.09 12.36
C ILE A 71 11.00 -3.16 13.07
N VAL A 72 10.68 -4.33 13.61
CA VAL A 72 9.45 -4.62 14.35
C VAL A 72 9.74 -4.54 15.84
N ASN A 73 8.96 -3.74 16.60
CA ASN A 73 9.07 -3.60 18.05
C ASN A 73 7.80 -4.10 18.79
N LYS A 74 7.84 -4.12 20.12
CA LYS A 74 6.72 -4.59 20.97
C LYS A 74 5.44 -3.76 20.76
N ASN A 75 5.54 -2.45 20.61
CA ASN A 75 4.38 -1.56 20.40
C ASN A 75 3.70 -1.83 19.07
N PHE A 76 4.48 -2.05 18.00
CA PHE A 76 3.94 -2.48 16.73
C PHE A 76 3.17 -3.80 16.87
N LEU A 77 3.73 -4.81 17.53
CA LEU A 77 3.08 -6.11 17.69
C LEU A 77 1.75 -6.02 18.44
N LYS A 78 1.66 -5.16 19.47
CA LYS A 78 0.41 -4.90 20.19
C LYS A 78 -0.68 -4.37 19.24
N LEU A 79 -0.36 -3.37 18.42
CA LEU A 79 -1.31 -2.78 17.47
C LEU A 79 -1.61 -3.74 16.30
N TYR A 80 -0.61 -4.44 15.80
CA TYR A 80 -0.78 -5.45 14.75
C TYR A 80 -1.78 -6.54 15.19
N ASN A 81 -1.60 -7.12 16.37
CA ASN A 81 -2.48 -8.19 16.87
C ASN A 81 -3.92 -7.72 17.09
N LYS A 82 -4.12 -6.44 17.41
CA LYS A 82 -5.45 -5.89 17.68
C LYS A 82 -6.18 -5.40 16.42
N PHE A 83 -5.46 -4.85 15.43
CA PHE A 83 -6.06 -4.09 14.34
C PHE A 83 -5.67 -4.57 12.94
N CYS A 84 -4.78 -5.55 12.80
CA CYS A 84 -4.38 -6.06 11.48
C CYS A 84 -4.82 -7.53 11.29
N PRO A 85 -5.29 -7.88 10.10
CA PRO A 85 -5.43 -7.02 8.92
C PRO A 85 -6.60 -6.03 9.06
N GLY A 86 -6.44 -4.80 8.51
CA GLY A 86 -7.47 -3.77 8.64
C GLY A 86 -7.06 -2.37 8.14
N PRO A 87 -7.90 -1.36 8.47
CA PRO A 87 -7.75 0.00 7.98
C PRO A 87 -6.71 0.83 8.77
N LEU A 88 -5.66 0.18 9.29
CA LEU A 88 -4.60 0.83 10.05
C LEU A 88 -3.29 0.85 9.25
N THR A 89 -2.70 2.03 9.12
CA THR A 89 -1.36 2.25 8.58
C THR A 89 -0.41 2.60 9.72
N LEU A 90 0.69 1.86 9.83
CA LEU A 90 1.70 2.03 10.86
C LEU A 90 3.01 2.51 10.23
N ILE A 91 3.70 3.46 10.89
CA ILE A 91 4.99 3.95 10.42
C ILE A 91 6.09 3.28 11.23
N LEU A 92 6.99 2.58 10.55
CA LEU A 92 8.09 1.82 11.13
C LEU A 92 9.45 2.29 10.62
N LYS A 93 10.50 2.03 11.41
CA LYS A 93 11.88 2.24 10.98
C LYS A 93 12.26 1.25 9.88
N LEU A 94 12.75 1.76 8.75
CA LEU A 94 13.22 0.97 7.62
C LEU A 94 14.58 0.35 7.94
N LYS A 95 14.80 -0.90 7.55
CA LYS A 95 16.13 -1.55 7.63
C LYS A 95 17.03 -1.03 6.51
N LYS A 96 18.34 -0.92 6.78
CA LYS A 96 19.35 -0.58 5.75
C LYS A 96 19.38 -1.62 4.61
N SER A 97 19.05 -2.88 4.90
CA SER A 97 18.99 -4.00 3.95
C SER A 97 17.68 -4.08 3.16
N SER A 98 16.72 -3.18 3.41
CA SER A 98 15.43 -3.20 2.72
C SER A 98 15.57 -3.02 1.22
N LYS A 99 14.77 -3.78 0.46
CA LYS A 99 14.66 -3.68 -1.00
C LYS A 99 13.61 -2.66 -1.45
N VAL A 100 12.89 -2.02 -0.53
CA VAL A 100 11.87 -1.02 -0.87
C VAL A 100 12.52 0.15 -1.63
N SER A 101 11.92 0.52 -2.74
CA SER A 101 12.37 1.63 -3.56
C SER A 101 12.49 2.93 -2.74
N LYS A 102 13.61 3.62 -2.86
CA LYS A 102 13.83 4.93 -2.21
C LYS A 102 12.77 5.99 -2.58
N PHE A 103 12.09 5.82 -3.68
CA PHE A 103 10.99 6.71 -4.08
C PHE A 103 9.72 6.49 -3.25
N VAL A 104 9.52 5.30 -2.68
CA VAL A 104 8.39 5.02 -1.76
C VAL A 104 8.48 5.86 -0.50
N THR A 105 9.68 5.96 0.08
CA THR A 105 9.93 6.63 1.36
C THR A 105 10.37 8.08 1.22
N ASN A 106 10.56 8.57 -0.02
CA ASN A 106 11.23 9.84 -0.27
C ASN A 106 12.60 9.93 0.45
N LYS A 107 13.40 8.85 0.38
CA LYS A 107 14.71 8.69 1.05
C LYS A 107 14.67 8.77 2.58
N LYS A 108 13.49 8.78 3.21
CA LYS A 108 13.36 8.72 4.68
C LYS A 108 13.75 7.32 5.19
N ASN A 109 14.16 7.25 6.44
CA ASN A 109 14.50 5.99 7.13
C ASN A 109 13.28 5.29 7.74
N THR A 110 12.08 5.68 7.33
CA THR A 110 10.80 5.15 7.80
C THR A 110 9.91 4.74 6.64
N LEU A 111 9.03 3.78 6.89
CA LEU A 111 8.09 3.23 5.94
C LEU A 111 6.69 3.19 6.54
N ALA A 112 5.71 3.73 5.82
CA ALA A 112 4.30 3.54 6.12
C ALA A 112 3.84 2.19 5.58
N ILE A 113 3.36 1.31 6.46
CA ILE A 113 2.95 -0.06 6.12
C ILE A 113 1.49 -0.32 6.49
N ARG A 114 0.85 -1.21 5.76
CA ARG A 114 -0.51 -1.66 6.04
C ARG A 114 -0.69 -3.14 5.69
N PHE A 115 -1.56 -3.80 6.43
CA PHE A 115 -2.07 -5.15 6.14
C PHE A 115 -3.55 -5.04 5.78
N PRO A 116 -3.91 -4.96 4.49
CA PRO A 116 -5.31 -4.82 4.10
C PRO A 116 -6.11 -6.07 4.44
N SER A 117 -7.39 -5.91 4.79
CA SER A 117 -8.30 -7.01 5.13
C SER A 117 -9.14 -7.50 3.94
N HIS A 118 -9.12 -6.80 2.80
CA HIS A 118 -9.92 -7.18 1.63
C HIS A 118 -9.46 -8.53 1.05
N PRO A 119 -10.37 -9.52 0.86
CA PRO A 119 -10.00 -10.88 0.44
C PRO A 119 -9.20 -10.93 -0.87
N THR A 120 -9.56 -10.11 -1.86
CA THR A 120 -8.86 -10.04 -3.15
C THR A 120 -7.44 -9.48 -2.99
N ALA A 121 -7.26 -8.44 -2.16
CA ALA A 121 -5.94 -7.88 -1.86
C ALA A 121 -5.04 -8.91 -1.18
N ILE A 122 -5.57 -9.61 -0.17
CA ILE A 122 -4.85 -10.67 0.55
C ILE A 122 -4.43 -11.80 -0.40
N LYS A 123 -5.35 -12.29 -1.24
CA LYS A 123 -5.05 -13.36 -2.22
C LYS A 123 -3.98 -12.94 -3.21
N LEU A 124 -4.03 -11.70 -3.72
CA LEU A 124 -3.00 -11.19 -4.62
C LEU A 124 -1.64 -11.09 -3.90
N LEU A 125 -1.58 -10.43 -2.74
CA LEU A 125 -0.34 -10.25 -1.97
C LEU A 125 0.32 -11.59 -1.61
N LYS A 126 -0.46 -12.64 -1.31
CA LYS A 126 0.05 -13.98 -1.00
C LYS A 126 0.79 -14.66 -2.16
N ILE A 127 0.40 -14.38 -3.42
CA ILE A 127 1.06 -14.96 -4.59
C ILE A 127 2.21 -14.12 -5.14
N LEU A 128 2.45 -12.93 -4.56
CA LEU A 128 3.55 -12.04 -4.94
C LEU A 128 4.80 -12.32 -4.09
N LYS A 129 5.98 -12.17 -4.71
CA LYS A 129 7.29 -12.25 -4.02
C LYS A 129 7.76 -10.88 -3.49
N TYR A 130 6.92 -9.86 -3.58
CA TYR A 130 7.21 -8.47 -3.20
C TYR A 130 5.95 -7.79 -2.64
N PRO A 131 6.10 -6.80 -1.76
CA PRO A 131 4.98 -5.99 -1.29
C PRO A 131 4.56 -4.96 -2.33
N LEU A 132 3.38 -4.38 -2.15
CA LEU A 132 2.80 -3.40 -3.07
C LEU A 132 2.80 -1.99 -2.48
N ALA A 133 3.43 -1.02 -3.16
CA ALA A 133 3.15 0.38 -2.92
C ALA A 133 1.77 0.70 -3.50
N ALA A 134 0.84 1.17 -2.66
CA ALA A 134 -0.55 1.35 -3.06
C ALA A 134 -1.20 2.55 -2.33
N PRO A 135 -0.98 3.80 -2.78
CA PRO A 135 -1.82 4.93 -2.41
C PRO A 135 -3.22 4.76 -3.02
N SER A 136 -4.20 5.59 -2.63
CA SER A 136 -5.53 5.62 -3.25
C SER A 136 -5.46 5.78 -4.78
N ALA A 137 -6.40 5.18 -5.51
CA ALA A 137 -6.37 5.11 -6.97
C ALA A 137 -7.09 6.29 -7.65
N ASN A 138 -6.77 7.53 -7.22
CA ASN A 138 -7.24 8.78 -7.80
C ASN A 138 -6.07 9.68 -8.22
N ILE A 139 -6.30 10.66 -9.07
CA ILE A 139 -5.39 11.79 -9.26
C ILE A 139 -5.30 12.55 -7.92
N SER A 140 -4.12 13.04 -7.56
CA SER A 140 -3.91 13.74 -6.28
C SER A 140 -4.91 14.89 -6.11
N SER A 141 -5.42 15.05 -4.89
CA SER A 141 -6.45 16.04 -4.51
C SER A 141 -7.87 15.78 -5.02
N ARG A 142 -8.14 14.65 -5.67
CA ARG A 142 -9.49 14.21 -6.02
C ARG A 142 -10.03 13.19 -5.00
N LEU A 143 -11.33 12.88 -5.09
CA LEU A 143 -11.97 11.88 -4.24
C LEU A 143 -11.38 10.49 -4.46
N SER A 144 -11.21 9.75 -3.37
CA SER A 144 -10.71 8.37 -3.42
C SER A 144 -11.76 7.42 -3.99
N PRO A 145 -11.41 6.56 -4.96
CA PRO A 145 -12.37 5.67 -5.62
C PRO A 145 -12.75 4.50 -4.72
N VAL A 146 -14.04 4.20 -4.68
CA VAL A 146 -14.60 3.07 -3.91
C VAL A 146 -15.08 1.92 -4.78
N THR A 147 -15.05 2.07 -6.10
CA THR A 147 -15.42 1.04 -7.08
C THR A 147 -14.37 0.91 -8.18
N LYS A 148 -14.37 -0.24 -8.87
CA LYS A 148 -13.59 -0.44 -10.08
C LYS A 148 -13.89 0.62 -11.14
N LYS A 149 -15.18 0.93 -11.35
CA LYS A 149 -15.64 1.91 -12.33
C LYS A 149 -15.03 3.29 -12.08
N HIS A 150 -15.00 3.76 -10.82
CA HIS A 150 -14.37 5.03 -10.48
C HIS A 150 -12.87 5.06 -10.85
N VAL A 151 -12.15 3.95 -10.66
CA VAL A 151 -10.73 3.86 -11.05
C VAL A 151 -10.56 3.88 -12.57
N GLU A 152 -11.42 3.19 -13.30
CA GLU A 152 -11.40 3.15 -14.76
C GLU A 152 -11.76 4.51 -15.38
N GLU A 153 -12.72 5.22 -14.81
CA GLU A 153 -13.07 6.60 -15.19
C GLU A 153 -11.93 7.57 -14.91
N GLU A 154 -11.28 7.46 -13.75
CA GLU A 154 -10.19 8.36 -13.34
C GLU A 154 -8.94 8.24 -14.23
N PHE A 155 -8.54 7.03 -14.58
CA PHE A 155 -7.30 6.79 -15.32
C PHE A 155 -7.49 6.43 -16.79
N GLY A 156 -8.67 5.99 -17.20
CA GLY A 156 -8.97 5.55 -18.57
C GLY A 156 -7.93 4.56 -19.09
N LYS A 157 -7.46 4.75 -20.32
CA LYS A 157 -6.46 3.90 -20.98
C LYS A 157 -5.06 3.92 -20.33
N LYS A 158 -4.80 4.83 -19.37
CA LYS A 158 -3.50 4.94 -18.69
C LYS A 158 -3.27 3.82 -17.68
N ILE A 159 -4.34 3.24 -17.09
CA ILE A 159 -4.24 2.07 -16.22
C ILE A 159 -4.40 0.80 -17.06
N LYS A 160 -3.57 -0.21 -16.80
CA LYS A 160 -3.57 -1.44 -17.61
C LYS A 160 -4.60 -2.45 -17.16
N TYR A 161 -4.94 -2.45 -15.89
CA TYR A 161 -5.89 -3.39 -15.32
C TYR A 161 -6.42 -2.92 -13.97
N VAL A 162 -7.68 -3.14 -13.72
CA VAL A 162 -8.32 -2.95 -12.41
C VAL A 162 -8.93 -4.27 -12.00
N ILE A 163 -8.49 -4.80 -10.85
CA ILE A 163 -9.05 -6.04 -10.31
C ILE A 163 -10.45 -5.77 -9.79
N GLU A 164 -11.41 -6.58 -10.22
CA GLU A 164 -12.77 -6.55 -9.66
C GLU A 164 -12.79 -7.10 -8.22
N GLY A 165 -13.37 -6.34 -7.30
CA GLY A 165 -13.50 -6.74 -5.90
C GLY A 165 -14.76 -6.21 -5.22
N GLY A 166 -15.70 -5.69 -6.02
CA GLY A 166 -16.89 -5.01 -5.49
C GLY A 166 -16.58 -3.63 -4.92
N ASN A 167 -17.49 -3.10 -4.14
CA ASN A 167 -17.36 -1.78 -3.52
C ASN A 167 -16.50 -1.87 -2.25
N SER A 168 -15.64 -0.86 -2.04
CA SER A 168 -14.95 -0.68 -0.76
C SER A 168 -15.97 -0.37 0.34
N LYS A 169 -15.89 -1.11 1.45
CA LYS A 169 -16.93 -1.05 2.51
C LYS A 169 -16.86 0.23 3.35
N ILE A 170 -15.66 0.80 3.53
CA ILE A 170 -15.44 1.94 4.44
C ILE A 170 -15.55 3.27 3.71
N GLY A 171 -14.98 3.39 2.50
CA GLY A 171 -15.05 4.61 1.69
C GLY A 171 -14.14 5.74 2.17
N LEU A 172 -13.39 5.55 3.25
CA LEU A 172 -12.42 6.48 3.81
C LEU A 172 -11.02 5.89 3.80
N GLU A 173 -9.99 6.73 3.79
CA GLU A 173 -8.59 6.30 3.86
C GLU A 173 -8.25 5.69 5.23
N SER A 174 -7.15 4.94 5.32
CA SER A 174 -6.70 4.32 6.56
C SER A 174 -6.22 5.34 7.58
N THR A 175 -6.43 5.04 8.86
CA THR A 175 -5.83 5.80 9.96
C THR A 175 -4.32 5.59 9.97
N ILE A 176 -3.55 6.69 10.07
CA ILE A 176 -2.08 6.62 10.15
C ILE A 176 -1.66 6.78 11.60
N CYS A 177 -0.88 5.83 12.11
CA CYS A 177 -0.32 5.84 13.45
C CYS A 177 1.21 5.83 13.41
N LEU A 178 1.82 6.78 14.13
CA LEU A 178 3.25 6.89 14.31
C LEU A 178 3.67 6.11 15.56
N LEU A 179 4.60 5.14 15.41
CA LEU A 179 4.98 4.21 16.49
C LEU A 179 6.26 4.58 17.23
N TYR A 180 6.90 5.66 16.87
CA TYR A 180 8.01 6.21 17.64
C TYR A 180 7.64 7.61 18.10
N THR A 181 7.76 7.83 19.39
CA THR A 181 7.66 9.15 19.99
C THR A 181 8.96 9.90 19.67
N SER A 182 8.86 11.08 19.04
CA SER A 182 9.81 12.13 19.36
C SER A 182 9.71 12.32 20.88
N PRO A 183 10.81 12.46 21.64
CA PRO A 183 10.71 12.79 23.05
C PRO A 183 9.79 14.01 23.18
N SER A 184 8.74 13.86 24.00
CA SER A 184 7.86 14.98 24.31
C SER A 184 8.73 16.07 24.94
N PRO A 185 8.52 17.35 24.63
CA PRO A 185 9.21 18.44 25.36
C PRO A 185 8.99 18.43 26.89
N ARG A 186 8.06 17.58 27.36
CA ARG A 186 7.77 17.38 28.79
C ARG A 186 8.58 16.27 29.46
N ASP A 187 9.31 15.43 28.71
CA ASP A 187 10.14 14.35 29.26
C ASP A 187 11.56 14.82 29.62
N GLY A 188 11.83 16.10 29.60
CA GLY A 188 13.12 16.71 29.88
C GLY A 188 13.15 17.60 31.13
N SER A 189 12.17 17.49 32.06
CA SER A 189 12.17 18.24 33.32
C SER A 189 12.03 17.30 34.52
N GLU A 190 13.12 16.67 34.91
CA GLU A 190 13.45 16.31 36.29
C GLU A 190 14.92 16.66 36.55
#